data_3c0441ab39e7bc55a787babcf37a6823
#
_entry.id   3c0441ab39e7bc55a787babcf37a6823
#
_cell.length_a   1.000
_cell.length_b   1.000
_cell.length_c   1.000
_cell.angle_alpha   90.00
_cell.angle_beta   90.00
_cell.angle_gamma   90.00
#
_symmetry.space_group_name_H-M   'P 1'
#
loop_
_entity.id
_entity.type
_entity.pdbx_description
1 polymer ?
#
loop_
_entity_poly.entity_id
_entity_poly.type
_entity_poly.pdbx_seq_one_letter_code
_entity_poly.pdbx_strand_id
1 'polypeptide(L)'
;MIKVFKVGNNTFSSQEHVLIIAEIGTGHNGSLQKAKELVAAAKESDADAVKFQIVYADEILHPDTGFVNLPTGRIPLYERFRELECSVDFYAELAQYAHKLGMLFSASAFGLRSADELRQLNPAFIKIASPGTQSFSAA
;
A
#
# COMPACT_ATOMS: atom_id res chain seq x y z
N MET A 1 -28.62 -6.08 11.54
CA MET A 1 -28.62 -5.26 10.30
C MET A 1 -27.47 -5.70 9.42
N ILE A 2 -27.74 -6.19 8.21
CA ILE A 2 -26.71 -6.57 7.23
C ILE A 2 -26.07 -5.29 6.73
N LYS A 3 -24.76 -5.17 6.89
CA LYS A 3 -24.01 -4.04 6.31
C LYS A 3 -23.53 -4.44 4.93
N VAL A 4 -23.96 -3.69 3.92
CA VAL A 4 -23.56 -3.85 2.53
C VAL A 4 -22.81 -2.60 2.09
N PHE A 5 -21.70 -2.78 1.39
CA PHE A 5 -20.93 -1.68 0.81
C PHE A 5 -20.35 -2.06 -0.55
N LYS A 6 -20.01 -1.08 -1.35
CA LYS A 6 -19.40 -1.28 -2.66
C LYS A 6 -17.97 -0.75 -2.70
N VAL A 7 -17.11 -1.49 -3.39
CA VAL A 7 -15.75 -1.06 -3.72
C VAL A 7 -15.54 -1.34 -5.21
N GLY A 8 -15.39 -0.27 -5.98
CA GLY A 8 -15.44 -0.37 -7.44
C GLY A 8 -16.80 -0.94 -7.88
N ASN A 9 -16.77 -1.99 -8.69
CA ASN A 9 -17.97 -2.70 -9.16
C ASN A 9 -18.37 -3.87 -8.27
N ASN A 10 -17.61 -4.17 -7.22
CA ASN A 10 -17.85 -5.31 -6.33
C ASN A 10 -18.70 -4.90 -5.14
N THR A 11 -19.61 -5.78 -4.75
CA THR A 11 -20.45 -5.62 -3.56
C THR A 11 -20.00 -6.60 -2.48
N PHE A 12 -19.84 -6.09 -1.27
CA PHE A 12 -19.41 -6.86 -0.11
C PHE A 12 -20.44 -6.74 1.00
N SER A 13 -20.57 -7.81 1.80
CA SER A 13 -21.48 -7.81 2.94
C SER A 13 -20.92 -8.64 4.09
N SER A 14 -21.40 -8.37 5.30
CA SER A 14 -20.97 -9.11 6.49
C SER A 14 -21.48 -10.55 6.55
N GLN A 15 -22.36 -10.97 5.65
CA GLN A 15 -22.99 -12.29 5.67
C GLN A 15 -22.70 -13.14 4.44
N GLU A 16 -22.42 -12.53 3.29
CA GLU A 16 -22.23 -13.26 2.03
C GLU A 16 -20.78 -13.28 1.59
N HIS A 17 -20.22 -12.10 1.37
CA HIS A 17 -18.85 -11.95 0.87
C HIS A 17 -18.14 -10.80 1.60
N VAL A 18 -17.20 -11.13 2.46
CA VAL A 18 -16.37 -10.18 3.20
C VAL A 18 -15.19 -9.77 2.34
N LEU A 19 -14.90 -8.48 2.26
CA LEU A 19 -13.72 -7.98 1.55
C LEU A 19 -12.44 -8.48 2.23
N ILE A 20 -11.67 -9.29 1.53
CA ILE A 20 -10.36 -9.79 1.97
C ILE A 20 -9.25 -8.99 1.28
N ILE A 21 -8.47 -8.29 2.08
CA ILE A 21 -7.36 -7.44 1.60
C ILE A 21 -6.03 -8.11 1.99
N ALA A 22 -5.25 -8.50 1.00
CA ALA A 22 -3.88 -8.94 1.22
C ALA A 22 -2.97 -7.73 1.41
N GLU A 23 -2.42 -7.56 2.61
CA GLU A 23 -1.45 -6.51 2.91
C GLU A 23 -0.06 -6.94 2.44
N ILE A 24 0.40 -6.38 1.34
CA ILE A 24 1.76 -6.61 0.82
C ILE A 24 2.74 -5.60 1.44
N GLY A 25 2.25 -4.38 1.69
CA GLY A 25 3.03 -3.32 2.30
C GLY A 25 4.30 -3.00 1.50
N THR A 26 5.45 -3.12 2.12
CA THR A 26 6.78 -2.99 1.53
C THR A 26 7.53 -4.32 1.41
N GLY A 27 6.85 -5.45 1.55
CA GLY A 27 7.44 -6.81 1.53
C GLY A 27 8.19 -7.17 0.23
N HIS A 28 7.97 -6.39 -0.83
CA HIS A 28 8.67 -6.52 -2.11
C HIS A 28 10.13 -6.02 -2.07
N ASN A 29 10.53 -5.21 -1.08
CA ASN A 29 11.88 -4.62 -0.95
C ASN A 29 12.40 -3.96 -2.25
N GLY A 30 11.54 -3.19 -2.95
CA GLY A 30 11.89 -2.51 -4.19
C GLY A 30 11.93 -3.39 -5.46
N SER A 31 11.70 -4.70 -5.33
CA SER A 31 11.68 -5.61 -6.48
C SER A 31 10.28 -5.70 -7.09
N LEU A 32 10.14 -5.24 -8.34
CA LEU A 32 8.88 -5.33 -9.10
C LEU A 32 8.48 -6.80 -9.34
N GLN A 33 9.45 -7.66 -9.65
CA GLN A 33 9.19 -9.09 -9.87
C GLN A 33 8.62 -9.72 -8.60
N LYS A 34 9.26 -9.49 -7.45
CA LYS A 34 8.78 -10.01 -6.16
C LYS A 34 7.40 -9.43 -5.79
N ALA A 35 7.16 -8.16 -6.09
CA ALA A 35 5.84 -7.55 -5.87
C ALA A 35 4.75 -8.24 -6.71
N LYS A 36 5.01 -8.53 -7.98
CA LYS A 36 4.09 -9.28 -8.85
C LYS A 36 3.84 -10.71 -8.35
N GLU A 37 4.88 -11.39 -7.86
CA GLU A 37 4.74 -12.73 -7.26
C GLU A 37 3.84 -12.69 -6.01
N LEU A 38 3.97 -11.67 -5.17
CA LEU A 38 3.11 -11.48 -4.00
C LEU A 38 1.66 -11.18 -4.40
N VAL A 39 1.43 -10.40 -5.46
CA VAL A 39 0.08 -10.18 -6.01
C VAL A 39 -0.52 -11.49 -6.53
N ALA A 40 0.25 -12.28 -7.28
CA ALA A 40 -0.21 -13.58 -7.77
C ALA A 40 -0.56 -14.53 -6.61
N ALA A 41 0.29 -14.62 -5.59
CA ALA A 41 0.02 -15.44 -4.40
C ALA A 41 -1.24 -14.98 -3.63
N ALA A 42 -1.47 -13.66 -3.54
CA ALA A 42 -2.71 -13.12 -2.96
C ALA A 42 -3.94 -13.57 -3.76
N LYS A 43 -3.86 -13.56 -5.10
CA LYS A 43 -4.92 -14.04 -5.98
C LYS A 43 -5.18 -15.53 -5.79
N GLU A 44 -4.14 -16.35 -5.72
CA GLU A 44 -4.24 -17.79 -5.47
C GLU A 44 -4.83 -18.11 -4.09
N SER A 45 -4.73 -17.18 -3.15
CA SER A 45 -5.30 -17.27 -1.80
C SER A 45 -6.71 -16.68 -1.69
N ASP A 46 -7.38 -16.41 -2.81
CA ASP A 46 -8.74 -15.86 -2.90
C ASP A 46 -8.89 -14.47 -2.22
N ALA A 47 -7.82 -13.67 -2.15
CA ALA A 47 -7.96 -12.28 -1.74
C ALA A 47 -8.65 -11.44 -2.82
N ASP A 48 -9.50 -10.51 -2.41
CA ASP A 48 -10.22 -9.59 -3.30
C ASP A 48 -9.37 -8.41 -3.73
N ALA A 49 -8.48 -7.98 -2.85
CA ALA A 49 -7.65 -6.79 -3.03
C ALA A 49 -6.22 -7.02 -2.56
N VAL A 50 -5.30 -6.27 -3.16
CA VAL A 50 -3.94 -6.08 -2.65
C VAL A 50 -3.75 -4.66 -2.17
N LYS A 51 -3.02 -4.49 -1.06
CA LYS A 51 -2.69 -3.19 -0.51
C LYS A 51 -1.19 -3.04 -0.30
N PHE A 52 -0.64 -1.99 -0.90
CA PHE A 52 0.76 -1.58 -0.78
C PHE A 52 0.93 -0.40 0.18
N GLN A 53 2.16 0.05 0.34
CA GLN A 53 2.50 1.30 1.03
C GLN A 53 3.36 2.14 0.10
N ILE A 54 2.92 3.35 -0.22
CA ILE A 54 3.73 4.33 -0.96
C ILE A 54 4.56 5.07 0.07
N VAL A 55 5.82 4.66 0.18
CA VAL A 55 6.75 5.14 1.21
C VAL A 55 7.62 6.24 0.65
N TYR A 56 7.64 7.38 1.34
CA TYR A 56 8.65 8.43 1.23
C TYR A 56 9.15 8.73 2.65
N ALA A 57 10.44 8.60 2.88
CA ALA A 57 11.00 8.72 4.22
C ALA A 57 10.71 10.09 4.86
N ASP A 58 10.75 11.15 4.05
CA ASP A 58 10.47 12.53 4.48
C ASP A 58 9.00 12.81 4.82
N GLU A 59 8.06 11.95 4.39
CA GLU A 59 6.66 12.03 4.80
C GLU A 59 6.36 11.25 6.10
N ILE A 60 7.29 10.39 6.53
CA ILE A 60 7.04 9.44 7.63
C ILE A 60 7.90 9.76 8.84
N LEU A 61 9.17 10.15 8.62
CA LEU A 61 10.18 10.25 9.66
C LEU A 61 10.96 11.56 9.56
N HIS A 62 11.42 12.05 10.72
CA HIS A 62 12.51 13.01 10.77
C HIS A 62 13.86 12.30 10.49
N PRO A 63 14.84 12.93 9.79
CA PRO A 63 16.14 12.31 9.51
C PRO A 63 16.86 11.75 10.74
N ASP A 64 16.71 12.40 11.88
CA ASP A 64 17.36 12.03 13.14
C ASP A 64 16.50 11.13 14.04
N THR A 65 15.57 10.36 13.48
CA THR A 65 14.60 9.53 14.26
C THR A 65 15.27 8.37 15.02
N GLY A 66 16.54 8.06 14.76
CA GLY A 66 17.25 6.97 15.42
C GLY A 66 17.61 5.83 14.46
N PHE A 67 17.77 4.62 15.01
CA PHE A 67 18.37 3.49 14.30
C PHE A 67 17.49 2.26 14.35
N VAL A 68 17.64 1.38 13.36
CA VAL A 68 17.07 0.03 13.33
C VAL A 68 18.19 -1.00 13.23
N ASN A 69 18.01 -2.13 13.94
CA ASN A 69 18.90 -3.27 13.84
C ASN A 69 18.36 -4.25 12.78
N LEU A 70 19.15 -4.48 11.74
CA LEU A 70 18.88 -5.45 10.69
C LEU A 70 19.88 -6.61 10.81
N PRO A 71 19.62 -7.76 10.18
CA PRO A 71 20.60 -8.85 10.11
C PRO A 71 21.95 -8.42 9.50
N THR A 72 21.91 -7.41 8.64
CA THR A 72 23.08 -6.84 7.95
C THR A 72 23.80 -5.76 8.74
N GLY A 73 23.27 -5.35 9.91
CA GLY A 73 23.85 -4.32 10.76
C GLY A 73 22.86 -3.27 11.24
N ARG A 74 23.37 -2.30 11.99
CA ARG A 74 22.60 -1.17 12.51
C ARG A 74 22.69 -0.01 11.54
N ILE A 75 21.54 0.48 11.05
CA ILE A 75 21.47 1.62 10.15
C ILE A 75 20.49 2.68 10.67
N PRO A 76 20.60 3.96 10.25
CA PRO A 76 19.58 4.95 10.54
C PRO A 76 18.21 4.51 10.02
N LEU A 77 17.16 4.68 10.83
CA LEU A 77 15.81 4.29 10.45
C LEU A 77 15.32 5.07 9.21
N TYR A 78 15.68 6.34 9.11
CA TYR A 78 15.36 7.17 7.95
C TYR A 78 15.97 6.60 6.65
N GLU A 79 17.22 6.16 6.67
CA GLU A 79 17.88 5.54 5.52
C GLU A 79 17.21 4.21 5.14
N ARG A 80 16.78 3.42 6.15
CA ARG A 80 16.02 2.20 5.87
C ARG A 80 14.72 2.49 5.11
N PHE A 81 14.01 3.55 5.46
CA PHE A 81 12.80 3.95 4.75
C PHE A 81 13.11 4.48 3.35
N ARG A 82 14.21 5.19 3.16
CA ARG A 82 14.65 5.63 1.83
C ARG A 82 14.94 4.45 0.88
N GLU A 83 15.51 3.38 1.38
CA GLU A 83 15.72 2.15 0.59
C GLU A 83 14.40 1.49 0.12
N LEU A 84 13.28 1.77 0.78
CA LEU A 84 11.97 1.24 0.44
C LEU A 84 11.18 2.13 -0.53
N GLU A 85 11.68 3.31 -0.86
CA GLU A 85 11.04 4.23 -1.80
C GLU A 85 11.01 3.62 -3.20
N CYS A 86 9.84 3.69 -3.82
CA CYS A 86 9.64 3.27 -5.20
C CYS A 86 8.95 4.39 -5.98
N SER A 87 9.19 4.46 -7.28
CA SER A 87 8.55 5.45 -8.15
C SER A 87 7.05 5.19 -8.31
N VAL A 88 6.31 6.21 -8.71
CA VAL A 88 4.89 6.05 -9.04
C VAL A 88 4.67 5.02 -10.17
N ASP A 89 5.59 4.93 -11.14
CA ASP A 89 5.52 3.95 -12.23
C ASP A 89 5.60 2.50 -11.73
N PHE A 90 6.37 2.24 -10.67
CA PHE A 90 6.41 0.94 -10.02
C PHE A 90 5.02 0.52 -9.52
N TYR A 91 4.31 1.43 -8.86
CA TYR A 91 2.96 1.16 -8.37
C TYR A 91 1.92 1.15 -9.49
N ALA A 92 2.11 1.92 -10.56
CA ALA A 92 1.25 1.88 -11.75
C ALA A 92 1.28 0.52 -12.43
N GLU A 93 2.48 -0.07 -12.58
CA GLU A 93 2.60 -1.43 -13.09
C GLU A 93 1.92 -2.47 -12.21
N LEU A 94 2.03 -2.34 -10.89
CA LEU A 94 1.37 -3.25 -9.94
C LEU A 94 -0.15 -3.10 -9.97
N ALA A 95 -0.66 -1.88 -10.09
CA ALA A 95 -2.10 -1.64 -10.26
C ALA A 95 -2.64 -2.30 -11.52
N GLN A 96 -1.93 -2.14 -12.66
CA GLN A 96 -2.30 -2.80 -13.92
C GLN A 96 -2.24 -4.32 -13.80
N TYR A 97 -1.22 -4.86 -13.15
CA TYR A 97 -1.07 -6.30 -12.96
C TYR A 97 -2.18 -6.87 -12.06
N ALA A 98 -2.50 -6.20 -10.95
CA ALA A 98 -3.61 -6.59 -10.08
C ALA A 98 -4.96 -6.59 -10.85
N HIS A 99 -5.24 -5.53 -11.61
CA HIS A 99 -6.45 -5.44 -12.44
C HIS A 99 -6.51 -6.55 -13.49
N LYS A 100 -5.39 -6.90 -14.13
CA LYS A 100 -5.32 -8.02 -15.08
C LYS A 100 -5.68 -9.36 -14.43
N LEU A 101 -5.38 -9.54 -13.16
CA LEU A 101 -5.76 -10.72 -12.38
C LEU A 101 -7.18 -10.62 -11.78
N GLY A 102 -7.93 -9.54 -12.07
CA GLY A 102 -9.27 -9.31 -11.54
C GLY A 102 -9.29 -8.92 -10.06
N MET A 103 -8.18 -8.37 -9.54
CA MET A 103 -8.07 -7.92 -8.14
C MET A 103 -8.23 -6.40 -8.03
N LEU A 104 -8.74 -5.96 -6.89
CA LEU A 104 -8.74 -4.56 -6.50
C LEU A 104 -7.33 -4.15 -6.06
N PHE A 105 -6.93 -2.94 -6.45
CA PHE A 105 -5.65 -2.35 -6.04
C PHE A 105 -5.87 -1.20 -5.09
N SER A 106 -5.04 -1.13 -4.04
CA SER A 106 -4.99 0.00 -3.13
C SER A 106 -3.58 0.17 -2.53
N ALA A 107 -3.36 1.29 -1.88
CA ALA A 107 -2.17 1.53 -1.07
C ALA A 107 -2.48 2.45 0.11
N SER A 108 -1.56 2.49 1.07
CA SER A 108 -1.52 3.50 2.12
C SER A 108 -0.68 4.68 1.66
N ALA A 109 -1.17 5.89 1.88
CA ALA A 109 -0.42 7.14 1.76
C ALA A 109 -0.10 7.70 3.15
N PHE A 110 1.03 8.37 3.28
CA PHE A 110 1.53 8.89 4.56
C PHE A 110 1.62 10.42 4.60
N GLY A 111 1.67 11.06 3.43
CA GLY A 111 1.72 12.50 3.28
C GLY A 111 1.09 12.96 1.98
N LEU A 112 1.28 14.23 1.62
CA LEU A 112 0.63 14.85 0.46
C LEU A 112 1.13 14.27 -0.86
N ARG A 113 2.43 14.05 -1.00
CA ARG A 113 3.04 13.49 -2.21
C ARG A 113 2.52 12.09 -2.48
N SER A 114 2.64 11.21 -1.50
CA SER A 114 2.15 9.82 -1.64
C SER A 114 0.64 9.75 -1.87
N ALA A 115 -0.14 10.67 -1.29
CA ALA A 115 -1.58 10.76 -1.51
C ALA A 115 -1.92 11.20 -2.95
N ASP A 116 -1.22 12.19 -3.49
CA ASP A 116 -1.41 12.67 -4.87
C ASP A 116 -1.01 11.61 -5.90
N GLU A 117 0.10 10.91 -5.68
CA GLU A 117 0.52 9.81 -6.53
C GLU A 117 -0.48 8.65 -6.48
N LEU A 118 -0.95 8.27 -5.28
CA LEU A 118 -1.95 7.22 -5.13
C LEU A 118 -3.26 7.59 -5.87
N ARG A 119 -3.70 8.83 -5.78
CA ARG A 119 -4.90 9.30 -6.49
C ARG A 119 -4.78 9.14 -8.01
N GLN A 120 -3.59 9.37 -8.58
CA GLN A 120 -3.33 9.20 -10.02
C GLN A 120 -3.43 7.74 -10.47
N LEU A 121 -3.20 6.79 -9.57
CA LEU A 121 -3.31 5.36 -9.84
C LEU A 121 -4.75 4.84 -9.86
N ASN A 122 -5.73 5.70 -9.59
CA ASN A 122 -7.16 5.36 -9.54
C ASN A 122 -7.44 4.12 -8.66
N PRO A 123 -7.05 4.14 -7.37
CA PRO A 123 -7.20 2.99 -6.48
C PRO A 123 -8.67 2.69 -6.22
N ALA A 124 -8.98 1.43 -5.93
CA ALA A 124 -10.34 1.00 -5.57
C ALA A 124 -10.83 1.63 -4.24
N PHE A 125 -9.88 1.85 -3.33
CA PHE A 125 -10.05 2.56 -2.05
C PHE A 125 -8.71 3.12 -1.58
N ILE A 126 -8.74 4.05 -0.64
CA ILE A 126 -7.55 4.66 -0.05
C ILE A 126 -7.49 4.30 1.42
N LYS A 127 -6.33 3.86 1.89
CA LYS A 127 -6.07 3.70 3.31
C LYS A 127 -5.23 4.88 3.82
N ILE A 128 -5.81 5.67 4.71
CA ILE A 128 -5.08 6.73 5.42
C ILE A 128 -4.34 6.09 6.58
N ALA A 129 -3.01 6.21 6.58
CA ALA A 129 -2.18 5.71 7.68
C ALA A 129 -2.43 6.53 8.96
N SER A 130 -2.32 5.90 10.13
CA SER A 130 -2.57 6.57 11.41
C SER A 130 -1.72 7.84 11.62
N PRO A 131 -0.43 7.88 11.25
CA PRO A 131 0.35 9.13 11.29
C PRO A 131 -0.15 10.21 10.34
N GLY A 132 -0.75 9.84 9.21
CA GLY A 132 -1.27 10.77 8.20
C GLY A 132 -2.54 11.51 8.61
N THR A 133 -3.27 11.02 9.61
CA THR A 133 -4.52 11.66 10.05
C THR A 133 -4.31 13.05 10.66
N GLN A 134 -3.13 13.33 11.18
CA GLN A 134 -2.77 14.64 11.73
C GLN A 134 -2.39 15.66 10.63
N SER A 135 -1.89 15.18 9.49
CA SER A 135 -1.47 16.05 8.37
C SER A 135 -2.65 16.60 7.57
N PHE A 136 -3.80 15.92 7.58
CA PHE A 136 -4.99 16.31 6.83
C PHE A 136 -5.93 17.26 7.61
N SER A 137 -5.68 17.49 8.88
CA SER A 137 -6.49 18.41 9.72
C SER A 137 -6.07 19.88 9.65
N ALA A 138 -4.99 20.21 8.93
CA ALA A 138 -4.41 21.57 8.84
C ALA A 138 -4.64 22.24 7.47
N ALA A 139 -5.54 21.71 6.64
CA ALA A 139 -5.87 22.29 5.35
C ALA A 139 -7.27 22.91 5.35
#